data_73654926e5c8454455d9a1691b50f257
#
_entry.id   73654926e5c8454455d9a1691b50f257
#
_cell.length_a   1.000
_cell.length_b   1.000
_cell.length_c   1.000
_cell.angle_alpha   90.00
_cell.angle_beta   90.00
_cell.angle_gamma   90.00
#
_symmetry.space_group_name_H-M   'P 1'
#
loop_
_entity.id
_entity.type
_entity.pdbx_description
1 polymer ?
#
loop_
_entity_poly.entity_id
_entity_poly.type
_entity_poly.pdbx_seq_one_letter_code
_entity_poly.pdbx_strand_id
1 'polypeptide(L)' 'MVQQAVKRLPVRFRIAELQRVCPSVSYPTLKRALEELKRQKKVRCLGKGRDAQWERIGSWSG' A
#
# COMPACT_ATOMS: atom_id res chain seq x y z
N MET A 1 -0.87 -8.77 8.58
CA MET A 1 -1.83 -7.77 8.12
C MET A 1 -1.18 -6.81 7.13
N VAL A 2 -1.94 -6.34 6.16
CA VAL A 2 -1.41 -5.47 5.11
C VAL A 2 -0.83 -4.17 5.67
N GLN A 3 -1.46 -3.62 6.70
CA GLN A 3 -0.95 -2.38 7.29
C GLN A 3 0.46 -2.51 7.83
N GLN A 4 0.78 -3.64 8.44
CA GLN A 4 2.12 -3.87 8.96
C GLN A 4 3.12 -4.03 7.81
N ALA A 5 2.70 -4.67 6.73
CA ALA A 5 3.54 -4.81 5.56
C ALA A 5 3.86 -3.44 4.95
N VAL A 6 2.87 -2.56 4.88
CA VAL A 6 3.08 -1.22 4.35
C VAL A 6 4.07 -0.44 5.21
N LYS A 7 4.04 -0.64 6.52
CA LYS A 7 4.99 0.04 7.41
C LYS A 7 6.44 -0.40 7.18
N ARG A 8 6.63 -1.64 6.71
CA ARG A 8 7.97 -2.16 6.43
C ARG A 8 8.53 -1.63 5.12
N LEU A 9 7.67 -1.15 4.23
CA LEU A 9 8.09 -0.63 2.95
C LEU A 9 8.57 0.80 3.09
N PRO A 10 9.38 1.29 2.13
CA PRO A 10 9.73 2.71 2.13
C PRO A 10 8.49 3.57 1.99
N VAL A 11 8.64 4.87 2.23
CA VAL A 11 7.52 5.80 2.16
C VAL A 11 6.81 5.68 0.81
N ARG A 12 7.59 5.55 -0.26
CA ARG A 12 7.05 5.33 -1.60
C ARG A 12 7.27 3.87 -1.99
N PHE A 13 6.22 3.23 -2.46
CA PHE A 13 6.27 1.83 -2.83
C PHE A 13 5.28 1.54 -3.94
N ARG A 14 5.40 0.37 -4.54
CA ARG A 14 4.46 -0.11 -5.55
C ARG A 14 3.73 -1.34 -5.02
N ILE A 15 2.60 -1.65 -5.64
CA ILE A 15 1.84 -2.85 -5.25
C ILE A 15 2.71 -4.10 -5.39
N ALA A 16 3.58 -4.14 -6.40
CA ALA A 16 4.45 -5.30 -6.60
C ALA A 16 5.36 -5.51 -5.39
N GLU A 17 5.86 -4.44 -4.80
CA GLU A 17 6.68 -4.53 -3.60
C GLU A 17 5.87 -5.02 -2.42
N LEU A 18 4.65 -4.52 -2.29
CA LEU A 18 3.74 -4.96 -1.23
C LEU A 18 3.41 -6.45 -1.39
N GLN A 19 3.23 -6.90 -2.62
CA GLN A 19 2.93 -8.29 -2.87
C GLN A 19 4.09 -9.20 -2.50
N ARG A 20 5.32 -8.73 -2.65
CA ARG A 20 6.48 -9.50 -2.22
C ARG A 20 6.51 -9.70 -0.71
N VAL A 21 6.07 -8.69 0.02
CA VAL A 21 6.00 -8.77 1.49
C VAL A 21 4.82 -9.61 1.93
N CYS A 22 3.76 -9.64 1.13
CA CYS A 22 2.55 -10.40 1.43
C CYS A 22 2.24 -11.40 0.31
N PRO A 23 3.07 -12.44 0.13
CA PRO A 23 2.87 -13.36 -0.99
C PRO A 23 1.59 -14.18 -0.91
N SER A 24 1.02 -14.32 0.26
CA SER A 24 -0.21 -15.08 0.45
C SER A 24 -1.46 -14.25 0.14
N VAL A 25 -1.31 -12.96 -0.10
CA VAL A 25 -2.44 -12.06 -0.39
C VAL A 25 -2.45 -11.78 -1.89
N SER A 26 -3.63 -11.92 -2.51
CA SER A 26 -3.75 -11.70 -3.95
C SER A 26 -3.67 -10.22 -4.29
N TYR A 27 -3.29 -9.94 -5.54
CA TYR A 27 -3.19 -8.56 -6.04
C TYR A 27 -4.49 -7.77 -5.84
N PRO A 28 -5.67 -8.30 -6.22
CA PRO A 28 -6.92 -7.54 -6.01
C PRO A 28 -7.16 -7.20 -4.55
N THR A 29 -6.81 -8.10 -3.65
CA THR A 29 -6.98 -7.86 -2.22
C THR A 29 -6.04 -6.76 -1.74
N LEU A 30 -4.79 -6.77 -2.20
CA LEU A 30 -3.84 -5.73 -1.84
C LEU A 30 -4.29 -4.37 -2.37
N LYS A 31 -4.78 -4.34 -3.61
CA LYS A 31 -5.27 -3.11 -4.20
C LYS A 31 -6.44 -2.55 -3.39
N ARG A 32 -7.36 -3.44 -2.99
CA ARG A 32 -8.51 -3.03 -2.18
C ARG A 32 -8.06 -2.48 -0.83
N ALA A 33 -7.07 -3.11 -0.22
CA ALA A 33 -6.53 -2.64 1.06
C ALA A 33 -5.91 -1.25 0.91
N LEU A 34 -5.15 -1.03 -0.16
CA LEU A 34 -4.55 0.27 -0.41
C LEU A 34 -5.63 1.34 -0.67
N GLU A 35 -6.67 0.99 -1.40
CA GLU A 35 -7.80 1.90 -1.63
C GLU A 35 -8.44 2.30 -0.31
N GLU A 36 -8.60 1.35 0.59
CA GLU A 36 -9.15 1.63 1.91
C GLU A 36 -8.25 2.55 2.72
N LEU A 37 -6.95 2.31 2.70
CA LEU A 37 -6.00 3.18 3.37
C LEU A 37 -5.99 4.57 2.76
N LYS A 38 -6.20 4.65 1.44
CA LYS A 38 -6.32 5.94 0.76
C LYS A 38 -7.53 6.72 1.26
N ARG A 39 -8.66 6.02 1.46
CA ARG A 39 -9.86 6.65 1.98
C ARG A 39 -9.64 7.17 3.40
N GLN A 40 -8.82 6.48 4.17
CA GLN A 40 -8.47 6.89 5.53
C GLN A 40 -7.36 7.94 5.54
N LYS A 41 -6.89 8.37 4.37
CA LYS A 41 -5.83 9.36 4.21
C LYS A 41 -4.52 8.90 4.84
N LYS A 42 -4.28 7.60 4.81
CA LYS A 42 -3.03 7.01 5.29
C LYS A 42 -2.03 6.79 4.18
N VAL A 43 -2.51 6.65 2.96
CA VAL A 43 -1.66 6.57 1.77
C VAL A 43 -2.31 7.36 0.65
N ARG A 44 -1.51 7.68 -0.35
CA ARG A 44 -2.06 8.31 -1.55
C ARG A 44 -1.45 7.65 -2.77
N CYS A 45 -2.17 7.69 -3.88
CA CYS A 45 -1.71 7.15 -5.13
C CYS A 45 -1.01 8.25 -5.93
N LEU A 46 0.23 7.98 -6.34
CA LEU A 46 1.04 8.96 -7.04
C LEU A 46 0.97 8.82 -8.56
N GLY A 47 0.19 7.86 -9.06
CA GLY A 47 0.07 7.63 -10.48
C GLY A 47 -1.11 6.75 -10.80
N LYS A 48 -1.23 6.37 -12.08
CA LYS A 48 -2.30 5.51 -12.55
C LYS A 48 -1.72 4.25 -13.14
N GLY A 49 -2.51 3.18 -13.14
CA GLY A 49 -2.13 1.93 -13.77
C GLY A 49 -1.40 0.99 -12.83
N ARG A 50 -0.85 -0.07 -13.41
CA ARG A 50 -0.21 -1.13 -12.63
C ARG A 50 1.07 -0.67 -11.95
N ASP A 51 1.77 0.27 -12.58
CA ASP A 51 3.04 0.77 -12.06
C ASP A 51 2.86 2.00 -11.19
N ALA A 52 1.63 2.27 -10.78
CA ALA A 52 1.36 3.41 -9.91
C ALA A 52 2.12 3.26 -8.60
N GLN A 53 2.77 4.34 -8.21
CA GLN A 53 3.40 4.38 -6.90
C GLN A 53 2.40 4.84 -5.86
N TRP A 54 2.60 4.34 -4.65
CA TRP A 54 1.81 4.74 -3.49
C TRP A 54 2.74 5.37 -2.49
N GLU A 55 2.26 6.37 -1.80
CA GLU A 55 3.04 7.07 -0.78
C GLU A 55 2.34 6.98 0.56
N ARG A 56 3.08 6.59 1.56
CA ARG A 56 2.57 6.57 2.93
C ARG A 56 2.55 8.00 3.45
N ILE A 57 1.37 8.45 3.88
CA ILE A 57 1.19 9.81 4.37
C ILE A 57 0.52 9.76 5.73
N GLY A 58 0.57 10.88 6.43
CA GLY A 58 -0.07 11.00 7.72
C GLY A 58 0.66 10.25 8.81
N SER A 59 0.00 10.17 9.95
CA SER A 59 0.57 9.54 11.13
C SER A 59 0.14 8.07 11.18
N TRP A 60 1.13 7.21 11.20
CA TRP A 60 0.91 5.77 11.34
C TRP A 60 1.21 5.37 12.78
N SER A 61 0.35 5.80 13.68
CA SER A 61 0.50 5.39 15.07
C SER A 61 0.20 3.91 15.17
N GLY A 62 1.17 3.19 15.60
CA GLY A 62 1.12 1.77 15.63
C GLY A 62 0.40 1.15 16.70
#